data_5ac8b6c6a3f9b2b0ffe9bd675fd5fff3
#
_entry.id   5ac8b6c6a3f9b2b0ffe9bd675fd5fff3
#
_cell.length_a   1.000
_cell.length_b   1.000
_cell.length_c   1.000
_cell.angle_alpha   90.00
_cell.angle_beta   90.00
_cell.angle_gamma   90.00
#
_symmetry.space_group_name_H-M   'P 1'
#
loop_
_entity.id
_entity.type
_entity.pdbx_description
1 polymer ?
#
loop_
_entity_poly.entity_id
_entity_poly.type
_entity_poly.pdbx_seq_one_letter_code
_entity_poly.pdbx_strand_id
1 'polypeptide(L)'
;MKVLIVNTSERTGGAAVAANRLMKALNNHGVKAKMLVRDKESDALTVADLPQSPRLRWYFYWERLVIFCRLHFRKNHLFEIDIANIGSDITRLREFQEADVIHLHWINQGMLSLSGIRKIINSGKPVVWTMHDIWPATAICHVTLDCRNFTRQCQNCRLLPGGGSKNDLASTIWQKKQRVLDNANIFFVACSHWLESEAKKSALLKGQKITSIPNPIDTHIYKIGNKEEARKRLGLPTDQKLILFASQRVTNENKGMDYLIKACQLLANENYGVIILGGHAEEVVDQLPLKAYPLGYVNNEQRIVDVYNAADVFVLPSLSENLPNTIMEAMACGLPCVGFKVGGIPEEIDHQKNGYVANYRDAEDLARGIRWILTEADYEGLSKHAIHKVAQTYSQQSVAMKYIEIYHQAMALKHYRL
;
A
#
# COMPACT_ATOMS: atom_id res chain seq x y z
N MET A 1 19.58 17.54 -6.51
CA MET A 1 19.44 16.47 -5.50
C MET A 1 19.22 15.14 -6.19
N LYS A 2 19.97 14.11 -5.79
CA LYS A 2 19.84 12.73 -6.26
C LYS A 2 19.23 11.86 -5.15
N VAL A 3 18.12 11.18 -5.42
CA VAL A 3 17.44 10.32 -4.45
C VAL A 3 17.46 8.88 -4.94
N LEU A 4 17.89 7.95 -4.08
CA LEU A 4 17.79 6.51 -4.32
C LEU A 4 16.61 5.95 -3.55
N ILE A 5 15.54 5.61 -4.26
CA ILE A 5 14.38 4.88 -3.71
C ILE A 5 14.73 3.39 -3.71
N VAL A 6 14.58 2.73 -2.57
CA VAL A 6 14.87 1.30 -2.40
C VAL A 6 13.59 0.56 -2.08
N ASN A 7 13.22 -0.39 -2.93
CA ASN A 7 12.02 -1.22 -2.77
C ASN A 7 12.30 -2.66 -3.24
N THR A 8 11.54 -3.63 -2.79
CA THR A 8 11.75 -5.03 -3.19
C THR A 8 11.38 -5.28 -4.64
N SER A 9 10.20 -4.83 -5.08
CA SER A 9 9.69 -5.00 -6.45
C SER A 9 9.50 -3.65 -7.13
N GLU A 10 9.56 -3.64 -8.46
CA GLU A 10 9.30 -2.43 -9.26
C GLU A 10 7.82 -2.07 -9.33
N ARG A 11 6.93 -3.05 -9.54
CA ARG A 11 5.50 -2.84 -9.83
C ARG A 11 4.57 -3.76 -9.07
N THR A 12 5.07 -4.88 -8.54
CA THR A 12 4.23 -5.87 -7.88
C THR A 12 3.87 -5.46 -6.46
N GLY A 13 2.58 -5.20 -6.23
CA GLY A 13 2.01 -4.80 -4.93
C GLY A 13 1.88 -3.28 -4.75
N GLY A 14 0.99 -2.89 -3.84
CA GLY A 14 0.63 -1.47 -3.62
C GLY A 14 1.82 -0.58 -3.24
N ALA A 15 2.75 -1.09 -2.43
CA ALA A 15 3.95 -0.37 -2.04
C ALA A 15 4.89 -0.10 -3.23
N ALA A 16 5.05 -1.09 -4.13
CA ALA A 16 5.86 -0.96 -5.32
C ALA A 16 5.27 0.08 -6.30
N VAL A 17 3.95 -0.01 -6.54
CA VAL A 17 3.24 0.98 -7.38
C VAL A 17 3.40 2.39 -6.81
N ALA A 18 3.23 2.58 -5.51
CA ALA A 18 3.38 3.88 -4.86
C ALA A 18 4.83 4.41 -4.94
N ALA A 19 5.84 3.56 -4.70
CA ALA A 19 7.25 3.94 -4.82
C ALA A 19 7.63 4.33 -6.25
N ASN A 20 7.15 3.59 -7.26
CA ASN A 20 7.37 3.90 -8.68
C ASN A 20 6.69 5.22 -9.08
N ARG A 21 5.44 5.43 -8.65
CA ARG A 21 4.73 6.71 -8.85
C ARG A 21 5.45 7.88 -8.20
N LEU A 22 5.99 7.69 -6.99
CA LEU A 22 6.77 8.72 -6.32
C LEU A 22 8.08 9.03 -7.07
N MET A 23 8.79 8.01 -7.56
CA MET A 23 9.98 8.22 -8.40
C MET A 23 9.66 9.09 -9.62
N LYS A 24 8.57 8.77 -10.33
CA LYS A 24 8.12 9.54 -11.49
C LYS A 24 7.74 10.98 -11.07
N ALA A 25 6.98 11.13 -9.98
CA ALA A 25 6.58 12.44 -9.46
C ALA A 25 7.79 13.32 -9.11
N LEU A 26 8.80 12.77 -8.45
CA LEU A 26 10.04 13.46 -8.10
C LEU A 26 10.83 13.90 -9.35
N ASN A 27 10.95 13.00 -10.35
CA ASN A 27 11.63 13.32 -11.61
C ASN A 27 10.91 14.43 -12.37
N ASN A 28 9.58 14.45 -12.38
CA ASN A 28 8.76 15.51 -13.00
C ASN A 28 8.90 16.87 -12.28
N HIS A 29 9.41 16.87 -11.04
CA HIS A 29 9.57 18.08 -10.21
C HIS A 29 11.04 18.40 -9.88
N GLY A 30 11.98 18.04 -10.79
CA GLY A 30 13.38 18.49 -10.74
C GLY A 30 14.31 17.72 -9.81
N VAL A 31 13.86 16.61 -9.21
CA VAL A 31 14.69 15.70 -8.43
C VAL A 31 15.16 14.55 -9.32
N LYS A 32 16.46 14.23 -9.28
CA LYS A 32 17.00 13.05 -9.98
C LYS A 32 16.76 11.80 -9.12
N ALA A 33 15.58 11.22 -9.23
CA ALA A 33 15.21 10.01 -8.51
C ALA A 33 15.47 8.75 -9.34
N LYS A 34 16.13 7.76 -8.73
CA LYS A 34 16.27 6.39 -9.26
C LYS A 34 15.67 5.41 -8.27
N MET A 35 15.12 4.31 -8.77
CA MET A 35 14.63 3.21 -7.96
C MET A 35 15.58 2.02 -8.06
N LEU A 36 15.99 1.46 -6.92
CA LEU A 36 16.77 0.22 -6.82
C LEU A 36 15.84 -0.88 -6.32
N VAL A 37 15.73 -1.93 -7.10
CA VAL A 37 14.83 -3.06 -6.80
C VAL A 37 15.56 -4.40 -6.88
N ARG A 38 14.98 -5.43 -6.25
CA ARG A 38 15.39 -6.82 -6.47
C ARG A 38 14.69 -7.39 -7.71
N ASP A 39 13.39 -7.12 -7.82
CA ASP A 39 12.53 -7.66 -8.87
C ASP A 39 12.18 -6.55 -9.86
N LYS A 40 13.04 -6.38 -10.88
CA LYS A 40 12.84 -5.42 -11.96
C LYS A 40 11.94 -6.04 -13.03
N GLU A 41 10.97 -5.25 -13.51
CA GLU A 41 9.93 -5.70 -14.46
C GLU A 41 9.94 -4.90 -15.77
N SER A 42 10.72 -3.82 -15.87
CA SER A 42 10.78 -2.96 -17.07
C SER A 42 12.21 -2.63 -17.49
N ASP A 43 12.36 -2.08 -18.70
CA ASP A 43 13.63 -1.58 -19.24
C ASP A 43 13.89 -0.11 -18.90
N ALA A 44 13.12 0.47 -17.94
CA ALA A 44 13.26 1.87 -17.57
C ALA A 44 14.67 2.17 -17.02
N LEU A 45 15.33 3.19 -17.56
CA LEU A 45 16.67 3.63 -17.15
C LEU A 45 16.70 4.23 -15.74
N THR A 46 15.55 4.66 -15.24
CA THR A 46 15.36 5.17 -13.89
C THR A 46 15.24 4.07 -12.84
N VAL A 47 15.12 2.81 -13.26
CA VAL A 47 15.05 1.65 -12.39
C VAL A 47 16.30 0.81 -12.55
N ALA A 48 17.05 0.65 -11.48
CA ALA A 48 18.20 -0.25 -11.37
C ALA A 48 17.78 -1.52 -10.63
N ASP A 49 18.32 -2.65 -11.05
CA ASP A 49 18.19 -3.92 -10.34
C ASP A 49 19.45 -4.21 -9.49
N LEU A 50 19.28 -5.03 -8.48
CA LEU A 50 20.43 -5.59 -7.78
C LEU A 50 21.26 -6.45 -8.75
N PRO A 51 22.61 -6.47 -8.61
CA PRO A 51 23.44 -7.34 -9.42
C PRO A 51 22.93 -8.77 -9.39
N GLN A 52 22.54 -9.26 -10.58
CA GLN A 52 21.94 -10.59 -10.72
C GLN A 52 22.88 -11.67 -10.20
N SER A 53 22.43 -12.41 -9.23
CA SER A 53 23.17 -13.53 -8.67
C SER A 53 22.20 -14.60 -8.18
N PRO A 54 22.57 -15.89 -8.25
CA PRO A 54 21.76 -16.96 -7.67
C PRO A 54 21.41 -16.73 -6.18
N ARG A 55 22.25 -15.96 -5.48
CA ARG A 55 22.07 -15.64 -4.04
C ARG A 55 20.80 -14.83 -3.77
N LEU A 56 20.32 -13.98 -4.73
CA LEU A 56 19.11 -13.16 -4.54
C LEU A 56 17.87 -14.02 -4.35
N ARG A 57 17.70 -15.09 -5.15
CA ARG A 57 16.59 -16.04 -4.98
C ARG A 57 16.71 -16.78 -3.66
N TRP A 58 17.96 -17.18 -3.28
CA TRP A 58 18.22 -17.84 -2.01
C TRP A 58 17.85 -16.98 -0.81
N TYR A 59 18.02 -15.66 -0.84
CA TYR A 59 17.67 -14.79 0.29
C TYR A 59 16.18 -14.87 0.61
N PHE A 60 15.31 -14.83 -0.40
CA PHE A 60 13.88 -15.00 -0.21
C PHE A 60 13.54 -16.38 0.38
N TYR A 61 14.01 -17.46 -0.25
CA TYR A 61 13.71 -18.81 0.21
C TYR A 61 14.29 -19.10 1.60
N TRP A 62 15.49 -18.59 1.89
CA TRP A 62 16.11 -18.75 3.20
C TRP A 62 15.32 -18.05 4.29
N GLU A 63 14.88 -16.82 4.09
CA GLU A 63 14.05 -16.12 5.06
C GLU A 63 12.74 -16.88 5.30
N ARG A 64 12.05 -17.30 4.22
CA ARG A 64 10.82 -18.11 4.33
C ARG A 64 11.07 -19.44 5.03
N LEU A 65 12.18 -20.13 4.76
CA LEU A 65 12.54 -21.37 5.43
C LEU A 65 12.75 -21.16 6.93
N VAL A 66 13.50 -20.14 7.32
CA VAL A 66 13.72 -19.82 8.75
C VAL A 66 12.38 -19.51 9.44
N ILE A 67 11.51 -18.71 8.82
CA ILE A 67 10.18 -18.43 9.36
C ILE A 67 9.36 -19.72 9.46
N PHE A 68 9.33 -20.55 8.42
CA PHE A 68 8.60 -21.81 8.40
C PHE A 68 9.05 -22.77 9.53
N CYS A 69 10.35 -22.90 9.77
CA CYS A 69 10.88 -23.64 10.91
C CYS A 69 10.42 -23.05 12.25
N ARG A 70 10.40 -21.71 12.36
CA ARG A 70 9.94 -21.02 13.59
C ARG A 70 8.43 -21.09 13.78
N LEU A 71 7.66 -21.31 12.72
CA LEU A 71 6.22 -21.60 12.75
C LEU A 71 5.92 -23.09 12.99
N HIS A 72 6.90 -23.90 13.39
CA HIS A 72 6.77 -25.36 13.58
C HIS A 72 6.21 -26.05 12.32
N PHE A 73 6.76 -25.68 11.14
CA PHE A 73 6.39 -26.22 9.82
C PHE A 73 4.94 -25.96 9.40
N ARG A 74 4.29 -24.92 9.98
CA ARG A 74 2.95 -24.48 9.57
C ARG A 74 3.05 -23.38 8.53
N LYS A 75 2.14 -23.39 7.56
CA LYS A 75 2.08 -22.36 6.50
C LYS A 75 1.30 -21.12 6.93
N ASN A 76 0.48 -21.22 8.00
CA ASN A 76 -0.25 -20.09 8.54
C ASN A 76 0.73 -18.98 8.94
N HIS A 77 0.41 -17.75 8.60
CA HIS A 77 1.24 -16.56 8.87
C HIS A 77 2.62 -16.51 8.19
N LEU A 78 2.97 -17.48 7.31
CA LEU A 78 4.28 -17.55 6.64
C LEU A 78 4.62 -16.27 5.85
N PHE A 79 3.59 -15.58 5.31
CA PHE A 79 3.72 -14.33 4.56
C PHE A 79 3.19 -13.09 5.30
N GLU A 80 2.73 -13.26 6.54
CA GLU A 80 2.26 -12.16 7.38
C GLU A 80 3.38 -11.59 8.26
N ILE A 81 4.53 -12.29 8.30
CA ILE A 81 5.70 -11.90 9.10
C ILE A 81 6.97 -11.86 8.26
N ASP A 82 7.83 -10.91 8.57
CA ASP A 82 9.17 -10.76 8.02
C ASP A 82 10.18 -10.47 9.12
N ILE A 83 11.36 -11.09 9.03
CA ILE A 83 12.41 -11.02 10.06
C ILE A 83 13.68 -10.29 9.60
N ALA A 84 13.79 -10.01 8.31
CA ALA A 84 14.92 -9.35 7.67
C ALA A 84 16.28 -9.89 8.14
N ASN A 85 16.40 -11.22 8.24
CA ASN A 85 17.60 -11.89 8.72
C ASN A 85 18.68 -12.02 7.66
N ILE A 86 18.31 -11.85 6.39
CA ILE A 86 19.19 -11.93 5.23
C ILE A 86 18.76 -10.88 4.19
N GLY A 87 19.69 -10.41 3.35
CA GLY A 87 19.45 -9.45 2.29
C GLY A 87 20.75 -8.93 1.70
N SER A 88 20.63 -8.06 0.70
CA SER A 88 21.75 -7.52 -0.05
C SER A 88 22.40 -6.33 0.67
N ASP A 89 23.72 -6.21 0.52
CA ASP A 89 24.46 -4.98 0.90
C ASP A 89 24.50 -4.04 -0.28
N ILE A 90 23.66 -3.01 -0.24
CA ILE A 90 23.56 -2.01 -1.31
C ILE A 90 24.56 -0.87 -1.18
N THR A 91 25.26 -0.76 -0.04
CA THR A 91 26.10 0.41 0.28
C THR A 91 27.30 0.56 -0.67
N ARG A 92 27.69 -0.52 -1.36
CA ARG A 92 28.80 -0.52 -2.34
C ARG A 92 28.35 -0.26 -3.78
N LEU A 93 27.04 -0.21 -4.04
CA LEU A 93 26.52 0.03 -5.38
C LEU A 93 26.73 1.49 -5.80
N ARG A 94 26.96 1.70 -7.09
CA ARG A 94 27.16 3.02 -7.67
C ARG A 94 25.95 3.94 -7.39
N GLU A 95 24.74 3.43 -7.54
CA GLU A 95 23.49 4.14 -7.29
C GLU A 95 23.42 4.66 -5.84
N PHE A 96 23.86 3.82 -4.87
CA PHE A 96 23.94 4.22 -3.47
C PHE A 96 25.01 5.29 -3.24
N GLN A 97 26.19 5.11 -3.81
CA GLN A 97 27.30 6.06 -3.63
C GLN A 97 26.99 7.45 -4.19
N GLU A 98 26.33 7.49 -5.35
CA GLU A 98 25.97 8.74 -6.03
C GLU A 98 24.76 9.46 -5.42
N ALA A 99 23.94 8.80 -4.60
CA ALA A 99 22.75 9.38 -4.01
C ALA A 99 23.08 10.37 -2.88
N ASP A 100 22.34 11.48 -2.85
CA ASP A 100 22.36 12.45 -1.75
C ASP A 100 21.48 11.99 -0.59
N VAL A 101 20.36 11.31 -0.90
CA VAL A 101 19.37 10.80 0.05
C VAL A 101 19.04 9.36 -0.29
N ILE A 102 18.94 8.50 0.73
CA ILE A 102 18.44 7.12 0.61
C ILE A 102 17.02 7.08 1.12
N HIS A 103 16.11 6.64 0.27
CA HIS A 103 14.69 6.56 0.58
C HIS A 103 14.22 5.11 0.57
N LEU A 104 14.02 4.53 1.76
CA LEU A 104 13.55 3.16 1.92
C LEU A 104 12.01 3.12 1.83
N HIS A 105 11.49 2.12 1.13
CA HIS A 105 10.09 1.80 1.06
C HIS A 105 9.82 0.41 1.65
N TRP A 106 9.29 -0.51 0.87
CA TRP A 106 9.08 -1.89 1.30
C TRP A 106 10.27 -2.75 0.94
N ILE A 107 11.10 -3.09 1.93
CA ILE A 107 12.46 -3.66 1.76
C ILE A 107 12.58 -5.08 2.29
N ASN A 108 11.47 -5.75 2.48
CA ASN A 108 11.34 -7.08 3.07
C ASN A 108 11.61 -8.22 2.06
N GLN A 109 11.39 -9.46 2.48
CA GLN A 109 11.51 -10.67 1.66
C GLN A 109 12.89 -10.86 1.04
N GLY A 110 13.96 -10.64 1.82
CA GLY A 110 15.33 -10.84 1.37
C GLY A 110 15.92 -9.70 0.55
N MET A 111 15.25 -8.55 0.42
CA MET A 111 15.83 -7.36 -0.20
C MET A 111 16.93 -6.76 0.68
N LEU A 112 16.59 -6.36 1.91
CA LEU A 112 17.54 -5.87 2.91
C LEU A 112 17.45 -6.67 4.21
N SER A 113 18.61 -6.90 4.83
CA SER A 113 18.67 -7.43 6.19
C SER A 113 18.73 -6.30 7.23
N LEU A 114 18.45 -6.60 8.50
CA LEU A 114 18.66 -5.65 9.60
C LEU A 114 20.12 -5.15 9.67
N SER A 115 21.10 -6.02 9.37
CA SER A 115 22.49 -5.61 9.27
C SER A 115 22.76 -4.70 8.08
N GLY A 116 22.10 -4.94 6.94
CA GLY A 116 22.13 -4.04 5.77
C GLY A 116 21.55 -2.66 6.07
N ILE A 117 20.39 -2.61 6.74
CA ILE A 117 19.76 -1.36 7.18
C ILE A 117 20.71 -0.59 8.12
N ARG A 118 21.36 -1.28 9.07
CA ARG A 118 22.37 -0.66 9.96
C ARG A 118 23.54 -0.07 9.18
N LYS A 119 24.04 -0.75 8.13
CA LYS A 119 25.10 -0.21 7.27
C LYS A 119 24.67 1.05 6.53
N ILE A 120 23.42 1.07 6.02
CA ILE A 120 22.83 2.26 5.37
C ILE A 120 22.80 3.43 6.36
N ILE A 121 22.30 3.23 7.57
CA ILE A 121 22.26 4.25 8.63
C ILE A 121 23.67 4.75 8.96
N ASN A 122 24.63 3.84 9.14
CA ASN A 122 26.01 4.15 9.49
C ASN A 122 26.82 4.76 8.33
N SER A 123 26.31 4.79 7.11
CA SER A 123 26.97 5.44 5.97
C SER A 123 27.01 6.97 6.10
N GLY A 124 26.27 7.54 7.03
CA GLY A 124 26.13 8.97 7.21
C GLY A 124 25.29 9.67 6.14
N LYS A 125 24.68 8.93 5.19
CA LYS A 125 23.72 9.52 4.24
C LYS A 125 22.39 9.76 4.93
N PRO A 126 21.66 10.85 4.58
CA PRO A 126 20.30 11.08 5.03
C PRO A 126 19.40 9.90 4.63
N VAL A 127 18.61 9.40 5.58
CA VAL A 127 17.68 8.28 5.36
C VAL A 127 16.25 8.73 5.62
N VAL A 128 15.40 8.54 4.63
CA VAL A 128 13.94 8.64 4.73
C VAL A 128 13.37 7.25 4.59
N TRP A 129 12.34 6.89 5.36
CA TRP A 129 11.70 5.59 5.28
C TRP A 129 10.18 5.73 5.20
N THR A 130 9.63 5.50 4.01
CA THR A 130 8.18 5.47 3.83
C THR A 130 7.61 4.12 4.27
N MET A 131 6.70 4.18 5.22
CA MET A 131 5.98 3.04 5.76
C MET A 131 4.69 2.80 4.96
N HIS A 132 4.64 1.69 4.23
CA HIS A 132 3.43 1.23 3.55
C HIS A 132 2.58 0.30 4.43
N ASP A 133 3.18 -0.21 5.47
CA ASP A 133 2.59 -0.98 6.56
C ASP A 133 3.33 -0.68 7.87
N ILE A 134 2.91 -1.32 8.96
CA ILE A 134 3.46 -1.04 10.28
C ILE A 134 4.74 -1.83 10.61
N TRP A 135 5.30 -2.61 9.69
CA TRP A 135 6.46 -3.47 9.97
C TRP A 135 7.68 -2.73 10.55
N PRO A 136 8.05 -1.49 10.12
CA PRO A 136 9.15 -0.75 10.74
C PRO A 136 8.93 -0.47 12.23
N ALA A 137 7.67 -0.35 12.66
CA ALA A 137 7.25 -0.03 14.03
C ALA A 137 6.95 -1.27 14.90
N THR A 138 7.01 -2.49 14.34
CA THR A 138 6.76 -3.77 15.02
C THR A 138 8.00 -4.64 15.02
N ALA A 139 7.94 -5.82 15.64
CA ALA A 139 9.04 -6.79 15.52
C ALA A 139 9.04 -7.49 14.16
N ILE A 140 7.93 -8.15 13.80
CA ILE A 140 7.87 -9.07 12.67
C ILE A 140 6.63 -8.92 11.79
N CYS A 141 5.53 -8.34 12.29
CA CYS A 141 4.25 -8.32 11.59
C CYS A 141 4.04 -7.04 10.77
N HIS A 142 3.31 -7.19 9.66
CA HIS A 142 2.92 -6.09 8.76
C HIS A 142 1.58 -5.45 9.17
N VAL A 143 0.75 -6.19 9.91
CA VAL A 143 -0.56 -5.74 10.40
C VAL A 143 -0.68 -6.12 11.88
N THR A 144 -1.08 -5.17 12.70
CA THR A 144 -1.22 -5.39 14.15
C THR A 144 -2.62 -5.85 14.57
N LEU A 145 -3.63 -5.52 13.77
CA LEU A 145 -5.03 -5.65 14.14
C LEU A 145 -5.27 -5.02 15.53
N ASP A 146 -5.67 -5.85 16.53
CA ASP A 146 -5.88 -5.47 17.91
C ASP A 146 -4.66 -5.64 18.84
N CYS A 147 -3.52 -6.17 18.32
CA CYS A 147 -2.29 -6.34 19.10
C CYS A 147 -1.67 -4.98 19.45
N ARG A 148 -1.35 -4.78 20.74
CA ARG A 148 -0.72 -3.56 21.26
C ARG A 148 0.68 -3.79 21.83
N ASN A 149 1.28 -4.98 21.67
CA ASN A 149 2.60 -5.30 22.21
C ASN A 149 3.69 -4.34 21.71
N PHE A 150 3.60 -3.89 20.45
CA PHE A 150 4.57 -2.97 19.85
C PHE A 150 4.66 -1.61 20.57
N THR A 151 3.68 -1.24 21.39
CA THR A 151 3.73 0.00 22.17
C THR A 151 4.69 -0.08 23.36
N ARG A 152 5.11 -1.29 23.73
CA ARG A 152 6.07 -1.56 24.81
C ARG A 152 7.23 -2.42 24.32
N GLN A 153 6.97 -3.71 24.10
CA GLN A 153 7.92 -4.69 23.58
C GLN A 153 7.14 -5.84 22.92
N CYS A 154 7.46 -6.17 21.67
CA CYS A 154 6.89 -7.36 21.03
C CYS A 154 7.45 -8.63 21.69
N GLN A 155 6.55 -9.42 22.27
CA GLN A 155 6.75 -10.73 22.87
C GLN A 155 5.39 -11.43 23.00
N ASN A 156 5.33 -12.72 23.32
CA ASN A 156 4.09 -13.49 23.37
C ASN A 156 3.25 -13.26 22.10
N CYS A 157 3.89 -13.45 20.95
CA CYS A 157 3.32 -13.05 19.67
C CYS A 157 2.28 -14.07 19.21
N ARG A 158 1.03 -13.64 19.04
CA ARG A 158 -0.09 -14.49 18.63
C ARG A 158 0.07 -15.10 17.22
N LEU A 159 0.95 -14.54 16.37
CA LEU A 159 1.25 -15.10 15.05
C LEU A 159 2.21 -16.30 15.12
N LEU A 160 2.78 -16.55 16.30
CA LEU A 160 3.68 -17.67 16.52
C LEU A 160 2.96 -18.86 17.17
N PRO A 161 3.45 -20.09 17.00
CA PRO A 161 2.84 -21.28 17.57
C PRO A 161 2.61 -21.16 19.08
N GLY A 162 1.44 -21.59 19.54
CA GLY A 162 1.06 -21.54 20.97
C GLY A 162 0.89 -20.12 21.53
N GLY A 163 0.77 -19.08 20.67
CA GLY A 163 0.66 -17.69 21.12
C GLY A 163 2.01 -17.06 21.51
N GLY A 164 3.11 -17.68 21.10
CA GLY A 164 4.47 -17.22 21.40
C GLY A 164 4.91 -17.41 22.85
N SER A 165 5.96 -16.70 23.23
CA SER A 165 6.51 -16.67 24.60
C SER A 165 7.24 -15.36 24.87
N LYS A 166 7.67 -15.14 26.11
CA LYS A 166 8.47 -13.96 26.51
C LYS A 166 9.78 -13.86 25.71
N ASN A 167 10.37 -14.99 25.32
CA ASN A 167 11.63 -15.04 24.57
C ASN A 167 11.42 -15.63 23.16
N ASP A 168 10.33 -15.32 22.51
CA ASP A 168 10.00 -15.82 21.19
C ASP A 168 10.76 -15.09 20.04
N LEU A 169 10.45 -15.48 18.80
CA LEU A 169 11.02 -14.86 17.61
C LEU A 169 10.75 -13.34 17.56
N ALA A 170 9.55 -12.91 17.95
CA ALA A 170 9.19 -11.50 17.95
C ALA A 170 10.05 -10.71 18.96
N SER A 171 10.26 -11.24 20.17
CA SER A 171 11.14 -10.63 21.16
C SER A 171 12.59 -10.53 20.66
N THR A 172 13.09 -11.59 20.02
CA THR A 172 14.44 -11.61 19.45
C THR A 172 14.63 -10.57 18.35
N ILE A 173 13.68 -10.47 17.42
CA ILE A 173 13.74 -9.49 16.30
C ILE A 173 13.53 -8.07 16.82
N TRP A 174 12.64 -7.88 17.81
CA TRP A 174 12.45 -6.59 18.49
C TRP A 174 13.77 -6.02 19.01
N GLN A 175 14.52 -6.82 19.78
CA GLN A 175 15.81 -6.40 20.31
C GLN A 175 16.84 -6.09 19.21
N LYS A 176 16.84 -6.87 18.11
CA LYS A 176 17.68 -6.57 16.96
C LYS A 176 17.31 -5.24 16.29
N LYS A 177 16.01 -5.01 16.04
CA LYS A 177 15.52 -3.74 15.47
C LYS A 177 15.84 -2.58 16.38
N GLN A 178 15.65 -2.73 17.69
CA GLN A 178 15.98 -1.69 18.67
C GLN A 178 17.45 -1.27 18.54
N ARG A 179 18.39 -2.22 18.46
CA ARG A 179 19.83 -1.93 18.27
C ARG A 179 20.15 -1.28 16.92
N VAL A 180 19.36 -1.54 15.89
CA VAL A 180 19.51 -0.93 14.56
C VAL A 180 19.00 0.50 14.56
N LEU A 181 17.88 0.75 15.24
CA LEU A 181 17.19 2.05 15.26
C LEU A 181 17.67 2.95 16.40
N ASP A 182 18.39 2.40 17.40
CA ASP A 182 18.95 3.17 18.48
C ASP A 182 19.95 4.21 17.94
N ASN A 183 19.72 5.48 18.33
CA ASN A 183 20.45 6.63 17.80
C ASN A 183 20.45 6.81 16.27
N ALA A 184 19.58 6.10 15.56
CA ALA A 184 19.39 6.31 14.13
C ALA A 184 18.70 7.66 13.87
N ASN A 185 19.13 8.36 12.84
CA ASN A 185 18.52 9.60 12.41
C ASN A 185 17.74 9.34 11.11
N ILE A 186 16.56 8.73 11.26
CA ILE A 186 15.68 8.38 10.15
C ILE A 186 14.44 9.27 10.20
N PHE A 187 14.04 9.80 9.03
CA PHE A 187 12.72 10.38 8.85
C PHE A 187 11.74 9.29 8.41
N PHE A 188 10.85 8.90 9.30
CA PHE A 188 9.76 8.00 8.95
C PHE A 188 8.59 8.78 8.36
N VAL A 189 8.08 8.29 7.23
CA VAL A 189 6.91 8.85 6.56
C VAL A 189 5.84 7.77 6.50
N ALA A 190 4.70 7.98 7.14
CA ALA A 190 3.54 7.11 7.02
C ALA A 190 2.68 7.53 5.81
N CYS A 191 2.09 6.59 5.09
CA CYS A 191 1.22 6.91 3.95
C CYS A 191 -0.14 7.50 4.37
N SER A 192 -0.53 7.37 5.64
CA SER A 192 -1.78 7.90 6.20
C SER A 192 -1.56 8.48 7.58
N HIS A 193 -2.42 9.37 8.02
CA HIS A 193 -2.43 9.88 9.39
C HIS A 193 -2.76 8.77 10.40
N TRP A 194 -3.60 7.81 10.00
CA TRP A 194 -3.86 6.63 10.81
C TRP A 194 -2.57 5.86 11.10
N LEU A 195 -1.78 5.54 10.06
CA LEU A 195 -0.51 4.82 10.25
C LEU A 195 0.52 5.67 11.02
N GLU A 196 0.58 6.98 10.78
CA GLU A 196 1.39 7.91 11.56
C GLU A 196 1.05 7.81 13.05
N SER A 197 -0.24 7.87 13.39
CA SER A 197 -0.73 7.75 14.75
C SER A 197 -0.36 6.40 15.39
N GLU A 198 -0.52 5.29 14.66
CA GLU A 198 -0.12 3.96 15.15
C GLU A 198 1.41 3.85 15.30
N ALA A 199 2.19 4.32 14.34
CA ALA A 199 3.65 4.27 14.38
C ALA A 199 4.22 5.08 15.56
N LYS A 200 3.65 6.24 15.87
CA LYS A 200 4.04 7.07 17.03
C LYS A 200 3.84 6.37 18.38
N LYS A 201 2.97 5.38 18.46
CA LYS A 201 2.77 4.56 19.67
C LYS A 201 3.88 3.52 19.87
N SER A 202 4.68 3.24 18.84
CA SER A 202 5.71 2.21 18.90
C SER A 202 6.88 2.62 19.78
N ALA A 203 7.24 1.73 20.70
CA ALA A 203 8.44 1.93 21.53
C ALA A 203 9.76 1.79 20.73
N LEU A 204 9.74 1.09 19.56
CA LEU A 204 10.91 1.05 18.65
C LEU A 204 11.19 2.40 17.98
N LEU A 205 10.16 3.18 17.70
CA LEU A 205 10.27 4.45 17.00
C LEU A 205 10.26 5.66 17.94
N LYS A 206 10.33 5.41 19.25
CA LYS A 206 10.39 6.49 20.24
C LYS A 206 11.58 7.42 19.97
N GLY A 207 11.30 8.72 19.85
CA GLY A 207 12.31 9.73 19.54
C GLY A 207 12.63 9.89 18.06
N GLN A 208 12.11 9.05 17.18
CA GLN A 208 12.23 9.21 15.73
C GLN A 208 11.27 10.30 15.21
N LYS A 209 11.63 10.93 14.11
CA LYS A 209 10.74 11.86 13.39
C LYS A 209 9.76 11.08 12.54
N ILE A 210 8.47 11.25 12.79
CA ILE A 210 7.39 10.56 12.05
C ILE A 210 6.39 11.61 11.58
N THR A 211 6.09 11.60 10.29
CA THR A 211 5.09 12.45 9.65
C THR A 211 4.26 11.64 8.66
N SER A 212 3.18 12.23 8.16
CA SER A 212 2.35 11.60 7.12
C SER A 212 2.48 12.33 5.79
N ILE A 213 2.73 11.57 4.72
CA ILE A 213 2.63 12.02 3.32
C ILE A 213 1.97 10.88 2.53
N PRO A 214 0.83 11.12 1.87
CA PRO A 214 0.11 10.08 1.15
C PRO A 214 0.86 9.61 -0.10
N ASN A 215 0.41 8.48 -0.66
CA ASN A 215 0.91 8.00 -1.95
C ASN A 215 0.50 8.96 -3.09
N PRO A 216 1.36 9.15 -4.10
CA PRO A 216 1.02 9.97 -5.25
C PRO A 216 0.22 9.20 -6.31
N ILE A 217 -0.61 9.94 -7.06
CA ILE A 217 -1.26 9.45 -8.26
C ILE A 217 -1.02 10.39 -9.45
N ASP A 218 -0.91 9.82 -10.65
CA ASP A 218 -0.79 10.57 -11.88
C ASP A 218 -2.18 10.94 -12.41
N THR A 219 -2.58 12.19 -12.19
CA THR A 219 -3.88 12.73 -12.64
C THR A 219 -3.95 13.01 -14.15
N HIS A 220 -2.85 12.87 -14.89
CA HIS A 220 -2.88 12.89 -16.36
C HIS A 220 -3.31 11.54 -16.93
N ILE A 221 -3.00 10.45 -16.22
CA ILE A 221 -3.38 9.08 -16.58
C ILE A 221 -4.75 8.75 -15.99
N TYR A 222 -4.89 8.86 -14.67
CA TYR A 222 -6.15 8.60 -13.95
C TYR A 222 -7.00 9.86 -13.95
N LYS A 223 -8.00 9.90 -14.80
CA LYS A 223 -8.91 11.03 -14.98
C LYS A 223 -10.27 10.58 -15.49
N ILE A 224 -11.23 11.45 -15.36
CA ILE A 224 -12.56 11.23 -15.91
C ILE A 224 -12.52 11.06 -17.42
N GLY A 225 -13.23 10.06 -17.92
CA GLY A 225 -13.36 9.71 -19.33
C GLY A 225 -14.81 9.49 -19.74
N ASN A 226 -15.02 9.05 -20.96
CA ASN A 226 -16.35 8.72 -21.46
C ASN A 226 -16.76 7.32 -21.00
N LYS A 227 -17.80 7.25 -20.16
CA LYS A 227 -18.34 6.00 -19.58
C LYS A 227 -18.85 5.03 -20.64
N GLU A 228 -19.58 5.50 -21.62
CA GLU A 228 -20.18 4.64 -22.66
C GLU A 228 -19.09 4.00 -23.55
N GLU A 229 -18.07 4.78 -23.91
CA GLU A 229 -16.93 4.28 -24.68
C GLU A 229 -16.11 3.28 -23.86
N ALA A 230 -15.89 3.54 -22.58
CA ALA A 230 -15.20 2.63 -21.68
C ALA A 230 -15.96 1.30 -21.57
N ARG A 231 -17.28 1.34 -21.40
CA ARG A 231 -18.13 0.13 -21.40
C ARG A 231 -18.08 -0.63 -22.71
N LYS A 232 -18.15 0.05 -23.86
CA LYS A 232 -18.00 -0.58 -25.18
C LYS A 232 -16.67 -1.29 -25.34
N ARG A 233 -15.55 -0.64 -24.95
CA ARG A 233 -14.21 -1.25 -25.02
C ARG A 233 -14.06 -2.49 -24.13
N LEU A 234 -14.79 -2.54 -23.02
CA LEU A 234 -14.76 -3.63 -22.06
C LEU A 234 -15.84 -4.68 -22.27
N GLY A 235 -16.76 -4.48 -23.22
CA GLY A 235 -17.90 -5.40 -23.48
C GLY A 235 -18.91 -5.39 -22.33
N LEU A 236 -19.07 -4.28 -21.61
CA LEU A 236 -19.98 -4.12 -20.49
C LEU A 236 -21.32 -3.51 -20.90
N PRO A 237 -22.44 -3.80 -20.19
CA PRO A 237 -23.76 -3.24 -20.51
C PRO A 237 -23.81 -1.73 -20.27
N THR A 238 -24.65 -1.04 -21.06
CA THR A 238 -24.84 0.42 -20.95
C THR A 238 -26.11 0.80 -20.20
N ASP A 239 -27.04 -0.12 -20.02
CA ASP A 239 -28.37 0.03 -19.45
C ASP A 239 -28.47 -0.39 -17.97
N GLN A 240 -27.34 -0.71 -17.35
CA GLN A 240 -27.26 -1.22 -15.98
C GLN A 240 -26.32 -0.38 -15.13
N LYS A 241 -26.60 -0.22 -13.84
CA LYS A 241 -25.63 0.35 -12.88
C LYS A 241 -24.59 -0.69 -12.52
N LEU A 242 -23.31 -0.30 -12.52
CA LEU A 242 -22.19 -1.21 -12.33
C LEU A 242 -21.39 -0.86 -11.07
N ILE A 243 -21.33 -1.81 -10.14
CA ILE A 243 -20.53 -1.80 -8.92
C ILE A 243 -19.16 -2.36 -9.27
N LEU A 244 -18.08 -1.66 -8.96
CA LEU A 244 -16.71 -2.15 -9.19
C LEU A 244 -16.07 -2.60 -7.88
N PHE A 245 -15.55 -3.81 -7.88
CA PHE A 245 -14.60 -4.30 -6.88
C PHE A 245 -13.25 -4.56 -7.56
N ALA A 246 -12.17 -4.06 -6.96
CA ALA A 246 -10.83 -4.26 -7.49
C ALA A 246 -9.83 -4.68 -6.41
N SER A 247 -9.06 -5.74 -6.68
CA SER A 247 -8.01 -6.25 -5.81
C SER A 247 -6.99 -7.04 -6.63
N GLN A 248 -5.72 -7.04 -6.22
CA GLN A 248 -4.70 -7.86 -6.88
C GLN A 248 -5.11 -9.35 -6.90
N ARG A 249 -5.69 -9.84 -5.80
CA ARG A 249 -6.29 -11.17 -5.67
C ARG A 249 -7.64 -11.04 -4.97
N VAL A 250 -8.72 -11.30 -5.70
CA VAL A 250 -10.09 -11.08 -5.20
C VAL A 250 -10.49 -12.03 -4.08
N THR A 251 -9.85 -13.20 -4.01
CA THR A 251 -10.06 -14.22 -2.95
C THR A 251 -9.26 -13.92 -1.67
N ASN A 252 -8.58 -12.78 -1.57
CA ASN A 252 -7.91 -12.38 -0.33
C ASN A 252 -8.97 -11.93 0.69
N GLU A 253 -9.11 -12.69 1.78
CA GLU A 253 -10.09 -12.45 2.85
C GLU A 253 -10.02 -11.01 3.41
N ASN A 254 -8.81 -10.43 3.50
CA ASN A 254 -8.63 -9.05 3.97
C ASN A 254 -9.28 -8.00 3.06
N LYS A 255 -9.64 -8.35 1.81
CA LYS A 255 -10.31 -7.43 0.87
C LYS A 255 -11.84 -7.45 1.02
N GLY A 256 -12.39 -8.37 1.81
CA GLY A 256 -13.77 -8.35 2.26
C GLY A 256 -14.79 -8.73 1.17
N MET A 257 -14.43 -9.58 0.20
CA MET A 257 -15.36 -10.05 -0.81
C MET A 257 -16.64 -10.63 -0.22
N ASP A 258 -16.57 -11.34 0.91
CA ASP A 258 -17.73 -11.90 1.62
C ASP A 258 -18.74 -10.83 2.04
N TYR A 259 -18.26 -9.63 2.41
CA TYR A 259 -19.14 -8.51 2.74
C TYR A 259 -19.78 -7.89 1.52
N LEU A 260 -19.06 -7.85 0.39
CA LEU A 260 -19.63 -7.41 -0.88
C LEU A 260 -20.73 -8.39 -1.34
N ILE A 261 -20.50 -9.71 -1.27
CA ILE A 261 -21.49 -10.73 -1.62
C ILE A 261 -22.76 -10.55 -0.78
N LYS A 262 -22.62 -10.38 0.55
CA LYS A 262 -23.75 -10.12 1.45
C LYS A 262 -24.47 -8.80 1.12
N ALA A 263 -23.74 -7.74 0.83
CA ALA A 263 -24.34 -6.47 0.41
C ALA A 263 -25.09 -6.63 -0.92
N CYS A 264 -24.56 -7.38 -1.89
CA CYS A 264 -25.24 -7.69 -3.14
C CYS A 264 -26.51 -8.52 -2.95
N GLN A 265 -26.60 -9.39 -1.92
CA GLN A 265 -27.84 -10.10 -1.57
C GLN A 265 -28.97 -9.12 -1.19
N LEU A 266 -28.62 -8.05 -0.46
CA LEU A 266 -29.57 -7.01 -0.07
C LEU A 266 -29.95 -6.07 -1.24
N LEU A 267 -29.20 -6.12 -2.32
CA LEU A 267 -29.41 -5.32 -3.55
C LEU A 267 -29.95 -6.17 -4.72
N ALA A 268 -30.32 -7.44 -4.50
CA ALA A 268 -30.66 -8.39 -5.56
C ALA A 268 -31.87 -8.00 -6.42
N ASN A 269 -32.76 -7.16 -5.90
CA ASN A 269 -33.94 -6.66 -6.62
C ASN A 269 -33.66 -5.42 -7.48
N GLU A 270 -32.44 -4.89 -7.43
CA GLU A 270 -32.03 -3.72 -8.19
C GLU A 270 -31.40 -4.14 -9.54
N ASN A 271 -31.51 -3.30 -10.57
CA ASN A 271 -30.86 -3.55 -11.85
C ASN A 271 -29.36 -3.19 -11.79
N TYR A 272 -28.60 -3.90 -10.93
CA TYR A 272 -27.18 -3.70 -10.75
C TYR A 272 -26.37 -4.89 -11.26
N GLY A 273 -25.13 -4.63 -11.69
CA GLY A 273 -24.12 -5.63 -12.00
C GLY A 273 -22.82 -5.36 -11.25
N VAL A 274 -21.95 -6.37 -11.17
CA VAL A 274 -20.68 -6.28 -10.45
C VAL A 274 -19.52 -6.51 -11.39
N ILE A 275 -18.67 -5.51 -11.58
CA ILE A 275 -17.37 -5.65 -12.25
C ILE A 275 -16.36 -6.17 -11.23
N ILE A 276 -15.64 -7.23 -11.56
CA ILE A 276 -14.62 -7.81 -10.71
C ILE A 276 -13.26 -7.70 -11.42
N LEU A 277 -12.41 -6.82 -10.90
CA LEU A 277 -11.06 -6.61 -11.41
C LEU A 277 -10.03 -7.26 -10.48
N GLY A 278 -9.28 -8.23 -10.97
CA GLY A 278 -8.18 -8.86 -10.25
C GLY A 278 -8.03 -10.34 -10.53
N GLY A 279 -6.94 -10.91 -10.05
CA GLY A 279 -6.68 -12.35 -10.16
C GLY A 279 -7.71 -13.17 -9.39
N HIS A 280 -8.05 -14.34 -9.92
CA HIS A 280 -9.06 -15.26 -9.37
C HIS A 280 -10.51 -14.71 -9.39
N ALA A 281 -10.81 -13.78 -10.30
CA ALA A 281 -12.15 -13.17 -10.42
C ALA A 281 -13.22 -14.21 -10.71
N GLU A 282 -12.91 -15.23 -11.52
CA GLU A 282 -13.85 -16.31 -11.90
C GLU A 282 -14.30 -17.15 -10.70
N GLU A 283 -13.48 -17.28 -9.65
CA GLU A 283 -13.75 -18.12 -8.48
C GLU A 283 -14.89 -17.57 -7.61
N VAL A 284 -15.26 -16.30 -7.77
CA VAL A 284 -16.29 -15.64 -6.94
C VAL A 284 -17.57 -15.32 -7.72
N VAL A 285 -17.60 -15.52 -9.03
CA VAL A 285 -18.76 -15.20 -9.91
C VAL A 285 -20.03 -15.89 -9.44
N ASP A 286 -19.98 -17.21 -9.22
CA ASP A 286 -21.14 -18.02 -8.84
C ASP A 286 -21.67 -17.71 -7.42
N GLN A 287 -20.91 -16.98 -6.63
CA GLN A 287 -21.30 -16.59 -5.27
C GLN A 287 -22.08 -15.27 -5.25
N LEU A 288 -22.01 -14.49 -6.34
CA LEU A 288 -22.68 -13.20 -6.43
C LEU A 288 -24.14 -13.36 -6.89
N PRO A 289 -25.11 -12.77 -6.17
CA PRO A 289 -26.53 -12.80 -6.57
C PRO A 289 -26.85 -11.84 -7.71
N LEU A 290 -25.96 -10.89 -8.01
CA LEU A 290 -26.03 -9.96 -9.12
C LEU A 290 -25.19 -10.47 -10.29
N LYS A 291 -25.51 -10.06 -11.51
CA LYS A 291 -24.70 -10.41 -12.68
C LYS A 291 -23.28 -9.90 -12.55
N ALA A 292 -22.32 -10.82 -12.59
CA ALA A 292 -20.90 -10.52 -12.45
C ALA A 292 -20.21 -10.43 -13.82
N TYR A 293 -19.25 -9.50 -13.92
CA TYR A 293 -18.41 -9.25 -15.10
C TYR A 293 -16.95 -9.37 -14.68
N PRO A 294 -16.38 -10.60 -14.68
CA PRO A 294 -14.98 -10.80 -14.31
C PRO A 294 -14.06 -10.29 -15.43
N LEU A 295 -13.16 -9.38 -15.09
CA LEU A 295 -12.15 -8.84 -16.01
C LEU A 295 -10.77 -9.44 -15.83
N GLY A 296 -10.59 -10.27 -14.79
CA GLY A 296 -9.32 -10.88 -14.47
C GLY A 296 -8.26 -9.87 -14.03
N TYR A 297 -7.00 -10.31 -14.02
CA TYR A 297 -5.87 -9.44 -13.68
C TYR A 297 -5.49 -8.56 -14.88
N VAL A 298 -5.44 -7.26 -14.66
CA VAL A 298 -5.06 -6.26 -15.67
C VAL A 298 -3.83 -5.50 -15.17
N ASN A 299 -2.79 -5.41 -16.01
CA ASN A 299 -1.56 -4.68 -15.74
C ASN A 299 -1.38 -3.43 -16.65
N ASN A 300 -2.28 -3.22 -17.60
CA ASN A 300 -2.27 -2.06 -18.48
C ASN A 300 -3.00 -0.88 -17.81
N GLU A 301 -2.29 0.21 -17.53
CA GLU A 301 -2.84 1.38 -16.84
C GLU A 301 -4.06 1.98 -17.56
N GLN A 302 -4.03 2.09 -18.90
CA GLN A 302 -5.15 2.64 -19.65
C GLN A 302 -6.41 1.78 -19.53
N ARG A 303 -6.25 0.44 -19.57
CA ARG A 303 -7.37 -0.48 -19.38
C ARG A 303 -7.92 -0.41 -17.95
N ILE A 304 -7.07 -0.21 -16.95
CA ILE A 304 -7.50 0.03 -15.56
C ILE A 304 -8.31 1.32 -15.46
N VAL A 305 -7.86 2.41 -16.11
CA VAL A 305 -8.61 3.68 -16.19
C VAL A 305 -9.98 3.49 -16.85
N ASP A 306 -10.05 2.69 -17.94
CA ASP A 306 -11.32 2.36 -18.57
C ASP A 306 -12.26 1.62 -17.62
N VAL A 307 -11.75 0.72 -16.77
CA VAL A 307 -12.56 -0.01 -15.78
C VAL A 307 -13.14 0.96 -14.75
N TYR A 308 -12.36 1.90 -14.22
CA TYR A 308 -12.87 2.91 -13.30
C TYR A 308 -13.91 3.82 -13.96
N ASN A 309 -13.68 4.23 -15.20
CA ASN A 309 -14.63 5.07 -15.95
C ASN A 309 -15.92 4.32 -16.36
N ALA A 310 -15.88 3.00 -16.50
CA ALA A 310 -17.06 2.19 -16.83
C ALA A 310 -18.01 1.98 -15.66
N ALA A 311 -17.52 2.07 -14.43
CA ALA A 311 -18.29 1.82 -13.21
C ALA A 311 -19.14 3.02 -12.79
N ASP A 312 -20.12 2.78 -11.89
CA ASP A 312 -20.93 3.80 -11.25
C ASP A 312 -20.60 4.00 -9.76
N VAL A 313 -20.02 3.00 -9.11
CA VAL A 313 -19.51 3.08 -7.74
C VAL A 313 -18.35 2.11 -7.55
N PHE A 314 -17.31 2.54 -6.84
CA PHE A 314 -16.23 1.67 -6.41
C PHE A 314 -16.46 1.20 -4.97
N VAL A 315 -16.32 -0.10 -4.71
CA VAL A 315 -16.57 -0.67 -3.37
C VAL A 315 -15.33 -1.42 -2.89
N LEU A 316 -14.81 -1.01 -1.74
CA LEU A 316 -13.67 -1.65 -1.09
C LEU A 316 -13.97 -1.95 0.39
N PRO A 317 -14.60 -3.10 0.72
CA PRO A 317 -14.96 -3.48 2.07
C PRO A 317 -13.80 -4.18 2.79
N SER A 318 -12.59 -3.64 2.67
CA SER A 318 -11.38 -4.23 3.26
C SER A 318 -11.45 -4.29 4.77
N LEU A 319 -10.90 -5.36 5.35
CA LEU A 319 -10.83 -5.58 6.80
C LEU A 319 -9.58 -4.96 7.43
N SER A 320 -8.58 -4.67 6.63
CA SER A 320 -7.36 -3.97 7.06
C SER A 320 -6.76 -3.24 5.87
N GLU A 321 -6.57 -1.94 6.00
CA GLU A 321 -5.93 -1.09 4.99
C GLU A 321 -5.09 0.00 5.66
N ASN A 322 -4.04 0.42 4.94
CA ASN A 322 -3.34 1.65 5.31
C ASN A 322 -3.90 2.83 4.48
N LEU A 323 -3.55 2.89 3.19
CA LEU A 323 -4.06 3.89 2.25
C LEU A 323 -4.18 3.21 0.88
N PRO A 324 -5.36 2.71 0.50
CA PRO A 324 -5.54 1.91 -0.70
C PRO A 324 -5.45 2.74 -1.98
N ASN A 325 -4.41 2.50 -2.79
CA ASN A 325 -4.24 3.18 -4.09
C ASN A 325 -5.48 3.10 -4.98
N THR A 326 -6.27 2.02 -4.87
CA THR A 326 -7.47 1.80 -5.69
C THR A 326 -8.58 2.81 -5.41
N ILE A 327 -8.72 3.29 -4.18
CA ILE A 327 -9.67 4.40 -3.85
C ILE A 327 -9.19 5.70 -4.51
N MET A 328 -7.90 6.04 -4.39
CA MET A 328 -7.35 7.23 -5.06
C MET A 328 -7.53 7.15 -6.58
N GLU A 329 -7.31 5.98 -7.19
CA GLU A 329 -7.47 5.75 -8.62
C GLU A 329 -8.92 5.93 -9.07
N ALA A 330 -9.87 5.36 -8.33
CA ALA A 330 -11.30 5.52 -8.57
C ALA A 330 -11.71 6.99 -8.45
N MET A 331 -11.31 7.66 -7.37
CA MET A 331 -11.61 9.08 -7.12
C MET A 331 -11.00 10.01 -8.18
N ALA A 332 -9.79 9.71 -8.68
CA ALA A 332 -9.16 10.46 -9.76
C ALA A 332 -9.96 10.36 -11.07
N CYS A 333 -10.62 9.23 -11.32
CA CYS A 333 -11.54 9.03 -12.42
C CYS A 333 -12.97 9.59 -12.14
N GLY A 334 -13.17 10.29 -11.03
CA GLY A 334 -14.46 10.85 -10.64
C GLY A 334 -15.47 9.79 -10.17
N LEU A 335 -15.04 8.62 -9.81
CA LEU A 335 -15.88 7.51 -9.35
C LEU A 335 -16.06 7.60 -7.82
N PRO A 336 -17.30 7.80 -7.31
CA PRO A 336 -17.56 7.77 -5.88
C PRO A 336 -17.26 6.39 -5.29
N CYS A 337 -16.76 6.38 -4.05
CA CYS A 337 -16.28 5.19 -3.38
C CYS A 337 -17.11 4.84 -2.15
N VAL A 338 -17.27 3.53 -1.88
CA VAL A 338 -17.79 3.01 -0.60
C VAL A 338 -16.72 2.14 0.03
N GLY A 339 -16.42 2.37 1.30
CA GLY A 339 -15.44 1.58 2.04
C GLY A 339 -15.77 1.49 3.51
N PHE A 340 -15.20 0.50 4.21
CA PHE A 340 -15.37 0.38 5.65
C PHE A 340 -14.55 1.43 6.40
N LYS A 341 -15.05 1.80 7.60
CA LYS A 341 -14.36 2.67 8.55
C LYS A 341 -13.15 1.93 9.17
N VAL A 342 -12.08 1.78 8.41
CA VAL A 342 -10.85 1.08 8.84
C VAL A 342 -9.61 1.72 8.23
N GLY A 343 -8.52 1.77 9.02
CA GLY A 343 -7.25 2.33 8.58
C GLY A 343 -7.35 3.73 8.03
N GLY A 344 -6.73 3.98 6.88
CA GLY A 344 -6.77 5.27 6.19
C GLY A 344 -7.94 5.46 5.21
N ILE A 345 -8.86 4.48 5.07
CA ILE A 345 -10.03 4.65 4.19
C ILE A 345 -10.83 5.91 4.53
N PRO A 346 -11.12 6.25 5.81
CA PRO A 346 -11.82 7.49 6.16
C PRO A 346 -11.01 8.78 5.88
N GLU A 347 -9.72 8.68 5.57
CA GLU A 347 -8.92 9.83 5.13
C GLU A 347 -9.09 10.12 3.64
N GLU A 348 -9.37 9.09 2.84
CA GLU A 348 -9.64 9.21 1.41
C GLU A 348 -11.11 9.54 1.14
N ILE A 349 -12.03 8.81 1.80
CA ILE A 349 -13.47 9.00 1.62
C ILE A 349 -14.00 9.95 2.70
N ASP A 350 -14.35 11.17 2.30
CA ASP A 350 -15.14 12.09 3.11
C ASP A 350 -16.61 11.68 3.02
N HIS A 351 -17.13 11.10 4.12
CA HIS A 351 -18.46 10.52 4.19
C HIS A 351 -19.53 11.51 3.67
N GLN A 352 -20.32 11.06 2.69
CA GLN A 352 -21.39 11.81 2.00
C GLN A 352 -20.93 13.07 1.23
N LYS A 353 -19.60 13.23 1.02
CA LYS A 353 -19.07 14.33 0.21
C LYS A 353 -18.42 13.85 -1.09
N ASN A 354 -17.63 12.79 -1.04
CA ASN A 354 -17.02 12.15 -2.21
C ASN A 354 -17.24 10.64 -2.28
N GLY A 355 -18.04 10.10 -1.35
CA GLY A 355 -18.34 8.69 -1.22
C GLY A 355 -19.03 8.37 0.12
N TYR A 356 -19.03 7.12 0.52
CA TYR A 356 -19.68 6.65 1.73
C TYR A 356 -18.74 5.79 2.57
N VAL A 357 -18.56 6.14 3.83
CA VAL A 357 -17.82 5.34 4.81
C VAL A 357 -18.81 4.52 5.60
N ALA A 358 -18.84 3.21 5.34
CA ALA A 358 -19.69 2.26 6.03
C ALA A 358 -19.07 1.79 7.35
N ASN A 359 -19.91 1.39 8.30
CA ASN A 359 -19.48 0.82 9.56
C ASN A 359 -18.65 -0.45 9.32
N TYR A 360 -17.62 -0.63 10.12
CA TYR A 360 -16.71 -1.75 9.99
C TYR A 360 -17.41 -3.10 10.12
N ARG A 361 -17.24 -3.97 9.12
CA ARG A 361 -17.85 -5.31 9.05
C ARG A 361 -19.39 -5.32 8.98
N ASP A 362 -20.02 -4.24 8.55
CA ASP A 362 -21.46 -4.11 8.41
C ASP A 362 -21.85 -4.16 6.92
N ALA A 363 -22.34 -5.31 6.48
CA ALA A 363 -22.77 -5.51 5.09
C ALA A 363 -24.08 -4.76 4.75
N GLU A 364 -24.94 -4.51 5.75
CA GLU A 364 -26.18 -3.75 5.58
C GLU A 364 -25.85 -2.27 5.34
N ASP A 365 -24.95 -1.71 6.13
CA ASP A 365 -24.50 -0.33 5.96
C ASP A 365 -23.69 -0.16 4.66
N LEU A 366 -22.91 -1.19 4.25
CA LEU A 366 -22.24 -1.23 2.95
C LEU A 366 -23.27 -1.16 1.80
N ALA A 367 -24.33 -1.98 1.86
CA ALA A 367 -25.41 -1.98 0.87
C ALA A 367 -26.16 -0.65 0.84
N ARG A 368 -26.41 -0.05 2.03
CA ARG A 368 -27.01 1.28 2.15
C ARG A 368 -26.17 2.34 1.46
N GLY A 369 -24.85 2.35 1.67
CA GLY A 369 -23.91 3.28 1.03
C GLY A 369 -23.90 3.14 -0.50
N ILE A 370 -23.92 1.90 -1.02
CA ILE A 370 -24.01 1.64 -2.45
C ILE A 370 -25.31 2.19 -3.03
N ARG A 371 -26.46 1.86 -2.41
CA ARG A 371 -27.78 2.34 -2.85
C ARG A 371 -27.85 3.84 -2.81
N TRP A 372 -27.41 4.47 -1.72
CA TRP A 372 -27.43 5.93 -1.55
C TRP A 372 -26.66 6.63 -2.69
N ILE A 373 -25.45 6.18 -3.04
CA ILE A 373 -24.68 6.76 -4.15
C ILE A 373 -25.41 6.60 -5.49
N LEU A 374 -26.04 5.43 -5.74
CA LEU A 374 -26.61 5.10 -7.04
C LEU A 374 -28.00 5.68 -7.29
N THR A 375 -28.74 6.07 -6.21
CA THR A 375 -30.16 6.45 -6.33
C THR A 375 -30.54 7.77 -5.67
N GLU A 376 -29.81 8.23 -4.63
CA GLU A 376 -30.24 9.32 -3.78
C GLU A 376 -29.30 10.53 -3.81
N ALA A 377 -27.99 10.27 -3.93
CA ALA A 377 -26.97 11.30 -3.82
C ALA A 377 -26.87 12.18 -5.08
N ASP A 378 -26.40 13.40 -4.90
CA ASP A 378 -25.90 14.23 -6.01
C ASP A 378 -24.59 13.61 -6.54
N TYR A 379 -24.73 12.70 -7.49
CA TYR A 379 -23.59 11.95 -8.07
C TYR A 379 -22.55 12.88 -8.68
N GLU A 380 -22.98 13.94 -9.37
CA GLU A 380 -22.06 14.88 -10.00
C GLU A 380 -21.28 15.69 -8.95
N GLY A 381 -21.93 16.07 -7.87
CA GLY A 381 -21.29 16.70 -6.71
C GLY A 381 -20.27 15.78 -6.05
N LEU A 382 -20.61 14.50 -5.81
CA LEU A 382 -19.68 13.49 -5.27
C LEU A 382 -18.46 13.33 -6.16
N SER A 383 -18.65 13.20 -7.47
CA SER A 383 -17.58 13.05 -8.46
C SER A 383 -16.64 14.25 -8.47
N LYS A 384 -17.18 15.48 -8.49
CA LYS A 384 -16.39 16.72 -8.43
C LYS A 384 -15.55 16.83 -7.16
N HIS A 385 -16.13 16.48 -6.00
CA HIS A 385 -15.41 16.50 -4.73
C HIS A 385 -14.30 15.42 -4.69
N ALA A 386 -14.53 14.24 -5.27
CA ALA A 386 -13.54 13.18 -5.38
C ALA A 386 -12.31 13.66 -6.19
N ILE A 387 -12.53 14.19 -7.38
CA ILE A 387 -11.48 14.73 -8.25
C ILE A 387 -10.71 15.86 -7.56
N HIS A 388 -11.44 16.79 -6.94
CA HIS A 388 -10.84 17.93 -6.25
C HIS A 388 -9.93 17.49 -5.10
N LYS A 389 -10.39 16.54 -4.27
CA LYS A 389 -9.58 15.99 -3.18
C LYS A 389 -8.31 15.33 -3.69
N VAL A 390 -8.41 14.53 -4.77
CA VAL A 390 -7.24 13.90 -5.38
C VAL A 390 -6.25 14.94 -5.89
N ALA A 391 -6.72 15.96 -6.61
CA ALA A 391 -5.86 17.00 -7.14
C ALA A 391 -5.10 17.76 -6.06
N GLN A 392 -5.75 18.06 -4.93
CA GLN A 392 -5.14 18.81 -3.84
C GLN A 392 -4.21 17.96 -2.96
N THR A 393 -4.57 16.70 -2.70
CA THR A 393 -3.92 15.90 -1.65
C THR A 393 -2.98 14.86 -2.23
N TYR A 394 -3.38 14.17 -3.31
CA TYR A 394 -2.72 12.96 -3.81
C TYR A 394 -2.02 13.15 -5.16
N SER A 395 -2.16 14.33 -5.81
CA SER A 395 -1.48 14.58 -7.09
C SER A 395 0.03 14.45 -6.98
N GLN A 396 0.69 14.06 -8.08
CA GLN A 396 2.15 13.97 -8.14
C GLN A 396 2.83 15.25 -7.63
N GLN A 397 2.31 16.42 -8.01
CA GLN A 397 2.86 17.71 -7.59
C GLN A 397 2.76 17.90 -6.07
N SER A 398 1.55 17.72 -5.51
CA SER A 398 1.33 17.91 -4.07
C SER A 398 2.22 17.00 -3.21
N VAL A 399 2.35 15.74 -3.62
CA VAL A 399 3.13 14.74 -2.87
C VAL A 399 4.63 14.94 -3.07
N ALA A 400 5.09 15.19 -4.31
CA ALA A 400 6.51 15.41 -4.58
C ALA A 400 7.06 16.60 -3.80
N MET A 401 6.33 17.71 -3.73
CA MET A 401 6.77 18.91 -2.99
C MET A 401 6.95 18.62 -1.50
N LYS A 402 6.04 17.86 -0.87
CA LYS A 402 6.17 17.44 0.53
C LYS A 402 7.40 16.56 0.77
N TYR A 403 7.69 15.60 -0.14
CA TYR A 403 8.89 14.77 -0.03
C TYR A 403 10.18 15.56 -0.26
N ILE A 404 10.20 16.52 -1.18
CA ILE A 404 11.34 17.41 -1.42
C ILE A 404 11.68 18.18 -0.14
N GLU A 405 10.68 18.69 0.57
CA GLU A 405 10.87 19.35 1.86
C GLU A 405 11.49 18.42 2.91
N ILE A 406 10.97 17.19 3.04
CA ILE A 406 11.52 16.18 3.97
C ILE A 406 12.98 15.84 3.61
N TYR A 407 13.31 15.72 2.31
CA TYR A 407 14.70 15.48 1.90
C TYR A 407 15.63 16.63 2.28
N HIS A 408 15.20 17.88 2.12
CA HIS A 408 15.98 19.04 2.57
C HIS A 408 16.17 19.03 4.08
N GLN A 409 15.13 18.74 4.86
CA GLN A 409 15.21 18.60 6.31
C GLN A 409 16.17 17.47 6.71
N ALA A 410 16.13 16.32 6.02
CA ALA A 410 17.01 15.19 6.30
C ALA A 410 18.49 15.51 5.99
N MET A 411 18.75 16.25 4.92
CA MET A 411 20.10 16.70 4.57
C MET A 411 20.64 17.75 5.55
N ALA A 412 19.80 18.69 6.00
CA ALA A 412 20.20 19.73 6.95
C ALA A 412 20.65 19.14 8.30
N LEU A 413 19.99 18.10 8.80
CA LEU A 413 20.38 17.43 10.06
C LEU A 413 21.77 16.79 10.01
N LYS A 414 22.29 16.47 8.83
CA LYS A 414 23.64 15.95 8.65
C LYS A 414 24.70 17.01 8.94
N HIS A 415 24.47 18.26 8.56
CA HIS A 415 25.44 19.36 8.72
C HIS A 415 25.65 19.80 10.17
N TYR A 416 24.72 19.52 11.09
CA TYR A 416 24.84 19.87 12.51
C TYR A 416 25.62 18.83 13.34
N ARG A 417 26.06 17.71 12.75
CA ARG A 417 26.81 16.62 13.43
C ARG A 417 28.29 16.52 13.01
N LEU A 418 28.76 17.37 12.10
CA LEU A 418 30.16 17.54 11.72
C LEU A 418 30.72 18.76 12.42
#